data_990fef0055180bed9dc0040d90e671f4
#
_entry.id   990fef0055180bed9dc0040d90e671f4
#
_cell.length_a   1.000
_cell.length_b   1.000
_cell.length_c   1.000
_cell.angle_alpha   90.00
_cell.angle_beta   90.00
_cell.angle_gamma   90.00
#
_symmetry.space_group_name_H-M   'P 1'
#
loop_
_entity.id
_entity.type
_entity.pdbx_description
1 polymer ?
#
loop_
_entity_poly.entity_id
_entity_poly.type
_entity_poly.pdbx_seq_one_letter_code
_entity_poly.pdbx_strand_id
1 'polypeptide(L)'
;MDTLRLTLALLALPALLPAAARGAPPVEALYAQHCAVCHGPTRLGGTGPALLPENLQRLRRSAAIDVIAKGRIATQMQGFAGKLSSEEIRALAGYVYTPPAVAPSWTIAEMRASRVVHPPARPDSDRPTFDADPMNLFVVVETGDHHATILDGDRFEPLARFKTRYALHGGPKFSPDGRYVYFGSRDGWVSKYDLYNLRMVSEIRAGINTRNIAVSSDGRFVMVANYLPHSLVALDAVTLEPLKVIEAADAHGKSSRVSAVYDAAPRGSFIAALKDLKEIWEIPYSASAEPVYRGLVHDYRNKEGIAEKGPFPVRVIEVDDYLDDFFFDEAYANVVGAARGAKRGQVVNLNVRRSIESIDLPGLPHLGSGITWQWHGRQVLATPNLKEPIISVIDTKTWKVVKEIRTPGPGFFLRSHENTPYAWTDSFNSPRHDTLTVIDKQSLEIVAELRPAPGKIAAHVEFTADGRYALASIWEMDGAIVVYDATSLKEVKRLPMKKPSGKYNVHNKITRSEGTSH
;
A
#
# COMPACT_ATOMS: atom_id res chain seq x y z
N MET A 1 -51.57 -82.65 46.13
CA MET A 1 -51.51 -82.57 44.66
C MET A 1 -51.15 -81.14 44.37
N ASP A 2 -49.84 -80.88 44.36
CA ASP A 2 -49.30 -79.53 44.28
C ASP A 2 -48.82 -79.24 42.85
N THR A 3 -49.33 -78.21 42.25
CA THR A 3 -48.91 -77.73 40.94
C THR A 3 -47.88 -76.57 41.08
N LEU A 4 -46.66 -76.88 40.73
CA LEU A 4 -45.53 -76.01 40.71
C LEU A 4 -45.67 -75.04 39.52
N ARG A 5 -45.77 -73.73 39.75
CA ARG A 5 -45.74 -72.70 38.73
C ARG A 5 -44.28 -72.18 38.57
N LEU A 6 -43.69 -72.43 37.40
CA LEU A 6 -42.40 -71.91 37.00
C LEU A 6 -42.59 -70.49 36.41
N THR A 7 -42.04 -69.51 37.05
CA THR A 7 -42.01 -68.13 36.53
C THR A 7 -40.68 -67.89 35.76
N LEU A 8 -40.77 -67.70 34.43
CA LEU A 8 -39.65 -67.34 33.57
C LEU A 8 -39.40 -65.82 33.69
N ALA A 9 -38.29 -65.45 34.25
CA ALA A 9 -37.83 -64.04 34.25
C ALA A 9 -37.08 -63.76 32.95
N LEU A 10 -37.65 -62.95 32.04
CA LEU A 10 -36.94 -62.40 30.88
C LEU A 10 -36.00 -61.29 31.36
N LEU A 11 -34.71 -61.53 31.27
CA LEU A 11 -33.65 -60.47 31.38
C LEU A 11 -33.60 -59.70 30.05
N ALA A 12 -34.10 -58.46 30.06
CA ALA A 12 -33.91 -57.54 28.96
C ALA A 12 -32.48 -56.90 29.02
N LEU A 13 -31.60 -57.29 28.10
CA LEU A 13 -30.34 -56.67 27.88
C LEU A 13 -30.60 -55.29 27.19
N PRO A 14 -30.08 -54.15 27.69
CA PRO A 14 -30.15 -52.90 26.95
C PRO A 14 -29.20 -52.99 25.73
N ALA A 15 -29.75 -52.91 24.54
CA ALA A 15 -28.97 -52.75 23.30
C ALA A 15 -28.29 -51.39 23.33
N LEU A 16 -26.98 -51.36 23.55
CA LEU A 16 -26.14 -50.20 23.29
C LEU A 16 -26.12 -49.99 21.76
N LEU A 17 -26.95 -49.05 21.28
CA LEU A 17 -26.83 -48.52 19.94
C LEU A 17 -25.47 -47.77 19.87
N PRO A 18 -24.59 -48.06 18.88
CA PRO A 18 -23.38 -47.30 18.69
C PRO A 18 -23.77 -45.85 18.38
N ALA A 19 -23.28 -44.91 19.18
CA ALA A 19 -23.36 -43.49 18.86
C ALA A 19 -22.72 -43.28 17.47
N ALA A 20 -23.53 -42.93 16.49
CA ALA A 20 -23.04 -42.59 15.16
C ALA A 20 -21.99 -41.51 15.34
N ALA A 21 -20.75 -41.83 14.99
CA ALA A 21 -19.67 -40.86 14.93
C ALA A 21 -20.14 -39.76 13.98
N ARG A 22 -20.53 -38.60 14.52
CA ARG A 22 -20.81 -37.41 13.72
C ARG A 22 -19.51 -37.07 13.02
N GLY A 23 -19.42 -37.34 11.72
CA GLY A 23 -18.31 -36.91 10.90
C GLY A 23 -18.08 -35.40 11.11
N ALA A 24 -16.82 -34.96 11.06
CA ALA A 24 -16.50 -33.54 11.19
C ALA A 24 -17.34 -32.73 10.19
N PRO A 25 -17.90 -31.60 10.59
CA PRO A 25 -18.73 -30.78 9.70
C PRO A 25 -17.91 -30.35 8.47
N PRO A 26 -18.55 -30.21 7.28
CA PRO A 26 -17.86 -29.69 6.11
C PRO A 26 -17.17 -28.35 6.42
N VAL A 27 -16.00 -28.10 5.86
CA VAL A 27 -15.19 -26.93 6.16
C VAL A 27 -15.93 -25.62 5.83
N GLU A 28 -16.81 -25.65 4.82
CA GLU A 28 -17.69 -24.54 4.45
C GLU A 28 -18.67 -24.20 5.58
N ALA A 29 -19.19 -25.19 6.27
CA ALA A 29 -20.08 -24.97 7.42
C ALA A 29 -19.32 -24.40 8.61
N LEU A 30 -18.11 -24.86 8.87
CA LEU A 30 -17.23 -24.28 9.89
C LEU A 30 -16.90 -22.82 9.56
N TYR A 31 -16.59 -22.53 8.29
CA TYR A 31 -16.34 -21.16 7.83
C TYR A 31 -17.58 -20.28 8.02
N ALA A 32 -18.74 -20.73 7.58
CA ALA A 32 -20.00 -19.99 7.71
C ALA A 32 -20.33 -19.68 9.17
N GLN A 33 -20.11 -20.63 10.07
CA GLN A 33 -20.40 -20.48 11.49
C GLN A 33 -19.43 -19.56 12.23
N HIS A 34 -18.13 -19.60 11.92
CA HIS A 34 -17.10 -18.98 12.74
C HIS A 34 -16.38 -17.80 12.09
N CYS A 35 -16.36 -17.72 10.76
CA CYS A 35 -15.53 -16.75 10.01
C CYS A 35 -16.35 -15.75 9.19
N ALA A 36 -17.47 -16.20 8.62
CA ALA A 36 -18.25 -15.43 7.66
C ALA A 36 -18.80 -14.10 8.23
N VAL A 37 -19.08 -14.04 9.53
CA VAL A 37 -19.58 -12.82 10.20
C VAL A 37 -18.62 -11.62 10.03
N CYS A 38 -17.32 -11.88 9.99
CA CYS A 38 -16.31 -10.84 9.79
C CYS A 38 -15.74 -10.84 8.36
N HIS A 39 -15.54 -12.02 7.76
CA HIS A 39 -14.84 -12.15 6.49
C HIS A 39 -15.78 -12.33 5.28
N GLY A 40 -17.07 -12.17 5.49
CA GLY A 40 -18.12 -12.34 4.46
C GLY A 40 -18.42 -13.80 4.09
N PRO A 41 -19.62 -14.12 3.69
CA PRO A 41 -20.03 -15.50 3.37
C PRO A 41 -19.27 -16.07 2.15
N THR A 42 -18.88 -15.23 1.22
CA THR A 42 -18.11 -15.57 0.02
C THR A 42 -16.60 -15.34 0.17
N ARG A 43 -16.12 -15.09 1.37
CA ARG A 43 -14.71 -14.78 1.69
C ARG A 43 -14.21 -13.45 1.11
N LEU A 44 -15.08 -12.59 0.60
CA LEU A 44 -14.71 -11.29 -0.01
C LEU A 44 -14.46 -10.19 1.02
N GLY A 45 -14.49 -10.52 2.32
CA GLY A 45 -14.31 -9.55 3.40
C GLY A 45 -15.62 -8.90 3.85
N GLY A 46 -15.52 -8.15 4.94
CA GLY A 46 -16.58 -7.41 5.59
C GLY A 46 -15.96 -6.47 6.60
N THR A 47 -16.15 -6.69 7.91
CA THR A 47 -15.41 -6.01 8.97
C THR A 47 -13.96 -6.51 9.08
N GLY A 48 -13.70 -7.75 8.64
CA GLY A 48 -12.37 -8.32 8.43
C GLY A 48 -11.98 -8.36 6.95
N PRO A 49 -10.69 -8.56 6.63
CA PRO A 49 -10.21 -8.60 5.25
C PRO A 49 -10.76 -9.80 4.47
N ALA A 50 -10.69 -9.73 3.13
CA ALA A 50 -10.97 -10.87 2.28
C ALA A 50 -10.00 -12.04 2.57
N LEU A 51 -10.52 -13.28 2.55
CA LEU A 51 -9.77 -14.51 2.75
C LEU A 51 -9.68 -15.28 1.43
N LEU A 52 -8.95 -14.71 0.50
CA LEU A 52 -8.68 -15.27 -0.84
C LEU A 52 -7.18 -15.50 -1.02
N PRO A 53 -6.75 -16.42 -1.89
CA PRO A 53 -5.33 -16.69 -2.13
C PRO A 53 -4.52 -15.41 -2.42
N GLU A 54 -5.05 -14.49 -3.24
CA GLU A 54 -4.39 -13.23 -3.60
C GLU A 54 -4.19 -12.32 -2.37
N ASN A 55 -5.18 -12.25 -1.48
CA ASN A 55 -5.10 -11.46 -0.25
C ASN A 55 -4.11 -12.08 0.75
N LEU A 56 -3.95 -13.41 0.73
CA LEU A 56 -3.16 -14.18 1.68
C LEU A 56 -1.72 -14.46 1.23
N GLN A 57 -1.28 -13.98 0.05
CA GLN A 57 0.04 -14.26 -0.52
C GLN A 57 1.22 -13.98 0.43
N ARG A 58 1.09 -13.01 1.35
CA ARG A 58 2.13 -12.66 2.33
C ARG A 58 2.04 -13.44 3.63
N LEU A 59 0.97 -14.18 3.85
CA LEU A 59 0.77 -15.02 5.03
C LEU A 59 1.03 -16.47 4.63
N ARG A 60 2.04 -17.11 5.20
CA ARG A 60 2.28 -18.54 4.96
C ARG A 60 1.15 -19.35 5.57
N ARG A 61 0.76 -20.45 4.92
CA ARG A 61 -0.34 -21.31 5.40
C ARG A 61 -0.13 -21.82 6.84
N SER A 62 1.12 -22.12 7.22
CA SER A 62 1.47 -22.46 8.61
C SER A 62 1.19 -21.33 9.58
N ALA A 63 1.55 -20.09 9.21
CA ALA A 63 1.26 -18.91 10.02
C ALA A 63 -0.26 -18.60 10.08
N ALA A 64 -1.03 -18.94 9.05
CA ALA A 64 -2.49 -18.80 9.08
C ALA A 64 -3.13 -19.73 10.12
N ILE A 65 -2.60 -20.93 10.32
CA ILE A 65 -3.02 -21.85 11.40
C ILE A 65 -2.85 -21.17 12.76
N ASP A 66 -1.69 -20.56 13.02
CA ASP A 66 -1.44 -19.83 14.27
C ASP A 66 -2.38 -18.62 14.44
N VAL A 67 -2.64 -17.87 13.36
CA VAL A 67 -3.57 -16.72 13.38
C VAL A 67 -5.00 -17.19 13.71
N ILE A 68 -5.47 -18.28 13.15
CA ILE A 68 -6.80 -18.82 13.47
C ILE A 68 -6.84 -19.34 14.91
N ALA A 69 -5.80 -20.05 15.34
CA ALA A 69 -5.75 -20.60 16.69
C ALA A 69 -5.68 -19.53 17.79
N LYS A 70 -4.79 -18.51 17.62
CA LYS A 70 -4.41 -17.55 18.67
C LYS A 70 -5.06 -16.18 18.50
N GLY A 71 -5.63 -15.87 17.31
CA GLY A 71 -6.10 -14.54 16.95
C GLY A 71 -4.96 -13.61 16.54
N ARG A 72 -5.29 -12.32 16.41
CA ARG A 72 -4.31 -11.26 16.12
C ARG A 72 -4.37 -10.17 17.19
N ILE A 73 -3.23 -9.91 17.80
CA ILE A 73 -3.08 -8.83 18.79
C ILE A 73 -3.50 -7.50 18.14
N ALA A 74 -4.19 -6.66 18.91
CA ALA A 74 -4.69 -5.34 18.53
C ALA A 74 -5.67 -5.35 17.33
N THR A 75 -6.37 -6.48 17.11
CA THR A 75 -7.46 -6.58 16.11
C THR A 75 -8.68 -7.27 16.72
N GLN A 76 -9.80 -7.22 16.01
CA GLN A 76 -11.01 -7.96 16.40
C GLN A 76 -10.94 -9.48 16.06
N MET A 77 -9.85 -9.94 15.43
CA MET A 77 -9.65 -11.36 15.12
C MET A 77 -9.33 -12.12 16.41
N GLN A 78 -10.36 -12.77 16.97
CA GLN A 78 -10.22 -13.63 18.15
C GLN A 78 -9.51 -14.94 17.81
N GLY A 79 -8.94 -15.61 18.82
CA GLY A 79 -8.43 -16.98 18.69
C GLY A 79 -9.53 -18.01 18.81
N PHE A 80 -9.41 -19.12 18.08
CA PHE A 80 -10.40 -20.18 18.02
C PHE A 80 -9.94 -21.50 18.63
N ALA A 81 -8.71 -21.60 19.17
CA ALA A 81 -8.18 -22.84 19.77
C ALA A 81 -9.05 -23.39 20.93
N GLY A 82 -9.84 -22.54 21.62
CA GLY A 82 -10.79 -22.97 22.65
C GLY A 82 -12.16 -23.41 22.12
N LYS A 83 -12.43 -23.26 20.82
CA LYS A 83 -13.73 -23.52 20.18
C LYS A 83 -13.64 -24.56 19.06
N LEU A 84 -12.48 -24.69 18.45
CA LEU A 84 -12.21 -25.55 17.30
C LEU A 84 -11.04 -26.49 17.61
N SER A 85 -11.11 -27.71 17.13
CA SER A 85 -10.01 -28.67 17.18
C SER A 85 -8.85 -28.24 16.26
N SER A 86 -7.65 -28.77 16.50
CA SER A 86 -6.49 -28.54 15.64
C SER A 86 -6.72 -29.02 14.20
N GLU A 87 -7.56 -30.00 13.99
CA GLU A 87 -7.92 -30.52 12.67
C GLU A 87 -8.84 -29.55 11.92
N GLU A 88 -9.89 -29.04 12.59
CA GLU A 88 -10.79 -28.02 12.04
C GLU A 88 -10.04 -26.73 11.70
N ILE A 89 -9.12 -26.30 12.55
CA ILE A 89 -8.26 -25.12 12.28
C ILE A 89 -7.38 -25.37 11.05
N ARG A 90 -6.79 -26.56 10.89
CA ARG A 90 -6.01 -26.88 9.69
C ARG A 90 -6.88 -26.95 8.43
N ALA A 91 -8.10 -27.49 8.54
CA ALA A 91 -9.07 -27.53 7.44
C ALA A 91 -9.46 -26.11 7.01
N LEU A 92 -9.81 -25.21 7.95
CA LEU A 92 -10.11 -23.82 7.67
C LEU A 92 -8.92 -23.07 7.05
N ALA A 93 -7.71 -23.27 7.56
CA ALA A 93 -6.50 -22.73 6.95
C ALA A 93 -6.29 -23.25 5.53
N GLY A 94 -6.68 -24.50 5.23
CA GLY A 94 -6.68 -25.02 3.86
C GLY A 94 -7.70 -24.32 2.98
N TYR A 95 -8.91 -24.22 3.46
CA TYR A 95 -10.06 -23.67 2.74
C TYR A 95 -9.84 -22.21 2.28
N VAL A 96 -9.28 -21.35 3.13
CA VAL A 96 -9.07 -19.95 2.78
C VAL A 96 -7.99 -19.76 1.70
N TYR A 97 -7.13 -20.74 1.46
CA TYR A 97 -6.16 -20.75 0.35
C TYR A 97 -6.67 -21.45 -0.92
N THR A 98 -7.91 -21.99 -0.91
CA THR A 98 -8.51 -22.56 -2.11
C THR A 98 -9.07 -21.43 -2.98
N PRO A 99 -8.75 -21.38 -4.29
CA PRO A 99 -9.37 -20.44 -5.20
C PRO A 99 -10.91 -20.54 -5.17
N PRO A 100 -11.65 -19.44 -5.28
CA PRO A 100 -13.10 -19.50 -5.44
C PRO A 100 -13.46 -20.10 -6.80
N ALA A 101 -14.61 -20.79 -6.87
CA ALA A 101 -15.10 -21.41 -8.10
C ALA A 101 -15.41 -20.36 -9.20
N VAL A 102 -15.79 -19.15 -8.80
CA VAL A 102 -16.05 -18.02 -9.71
C VAL A 102 -15.07 -16.91 -9.37
N ALA A 103 -14.49 -16.28 -10.39
CA ALA A 103 -13.60 -15.14 -10.21
C ALA A 103 -14.30 -14.03 -9.42
N PRO A 104 -13.68 -13.48 -8.38
CA PRO A 104 -14.29 -12.43 -7.59
C PRO A 104 -14.53 -11.18 -8.41
N SER A 105 -15.74 -10.61 -8.32
CA SER A 105 -16.10 -9.33 -8.92
C SER A 105 -16.39 -8.31 -7.83
N TRP A 106 -16.28 -7.04 -8.18
CA TRP A 106 -16.66 -5.91 -7.34
C TRP A 106 -17.15 -4.78 -8.24
N THR A 107 -18.46 -4.68 -8.38
CA THR A 107 -19.12 -3.79 -9.33
C THR A 107 -19.31 -2.38 -8.78
N ILE A 108 -19.63 -1.42 -9.64
CA ILE A 108 -19.98 -0.04 -9.23
C ILE A 108 -21.17 -0.04 -8.26
N ALA A 109 -22.14 -0.94 -8.44
CA ALA A 109 -23.28 -1.04 -7.52
C ALA A 109 -22.83 -1.47 -6.12
N GLU A 110 -21.93 -2.45 -6.00
CA GLU A 110 -21.36 -2.89 -4.73
C GLU A 110 -20.48 -1.81 -4.10
N MET A 111 -19.70 -1.08 -4.92
CA MET A 111 -18.93 0.08 -4.47
C MET A 111 -19.84 1.13 -3.83
N ARG A 112 -20.89 1.55 -4.53
CA ARG A 112 -21.88 2.53 -4.02
C ARG A 112 -22.56 2.04 -2.76
N ALA A 113 -22.96 0.78 -2.71
CA ALA A 113 -23.58 0.19 -1.52
C ALA A 113 -22.63 0.16 -0.30
N SER A 114 -21.32 0.12 -0.52
CA SER A 114 -20.33 0.15 0.56
C SER A 114 -20.01 1.54 1.08
N ARG A 115 -20.44 2.59 0.38
CA ARG A 115 -20.06 3.97 0.68
C ARG A 115 -20.63 4.43 2.01
N VAL A 116 -19.76 5.00 2.85
CA VAL A 116 -20.11 5.58 4.14
C VAL A 116 -19.77 7.06 4.11
N VAL A 117 -20.74 7.89 4.48
CA VAL A 117 -20.55 9.33 4.67
C VAL A 117 -20.63 9.61 6.17
N HIS A 118 -19.63 10.30 6.70
CA HIS A 118 -19.59 10.70 8.10
C HIS A 118 -20.04 12.15 8.22
N PRO A 119 -21.28 12.43 8.66
CA PRO A 119 -21.75 13.79 8.83
C PRO A 119 -20.92 14.51 9.89
N PRO A 120 -20.63 15.80 9.72
CA PRO A 120 -19.93 16.58 10.71
C PRO A 120 -20.81 16.82 11.94
N ALA A 121 -20.23 16.75 13.14
CA ALA A 121 -20.94 17.08 14.39
C ALA A 121 -21.24 18.59 14.50
N ARG A 122 -20.52 19.42 13.77
CA ARG A 122 -20.67 20.88 13.60
C ARG A 122 -20.33 21.24 12.15
N PRO A 123 -20.77 22.40 11.63
CA PRO A 123 -20.36 22.85 10.30
C PRO A 123 -18.85 22.85 10.15
N ASP A 124 -18.36 22.36 9.00
CA ASP A 124 -16.93 22.35 8.71
C ASP A 124 -16.38 23.77 8.58
N SER A 125 -15.20 23.99 9.10
CA SER A 125 -14.44 25.21 8.93
C SER A 125 -13.60 25.14 7.66
N ASP A 126 -13.47 26.26 6.97
CA ASP A 126 -12.52 26.43 5.86
C ASP A 126 -11.10 26.78 6.35
N ARG A 127 -10.92 26.93 7.65
CA ARG A 127 -9.62 27.14 8.31
C ARG A 127 -9.36 25.99 9.28
N PRO A 128 -8.08 25.68 9.55
CA PRO A 128 -7.72 24.72 10.57
C PRO A 128 -8.37 25.02 11.92
N THR A 129 -8.86 24.00 12.60
CA THR A 129 -9.50 24.12 13.93
C THR A 129 -8.50 23.98 15.09
N PHE A 130 -7.21 24.05 14.78
CA PHE A 130 -6.07 23.91 15.69
C PHE A 130 -5.03 25.00 15.41
N ASP A 131 -4.10 25.18 16.33
CA ASP A 131 -2.98 26.14 16.23
C ASP A 131 -1.69 25.38 15.88
N ALA A 132 -1.54 25.00 14.60
CA ALA A 132 -0.33 24.43 14.02
C ALA A 132 -0.28 24.78 12.53
N ASP A 133 0.91 24.75 11.91
CA ASP A 133 1.04 24.92 10.46
C ASP A 133 0.48 23.69 9.72
N PRO A 134 -0.62 23.82 8.94
CA PRO A 134 -1.20 22.71 8.21
C PRO A 134 -0.25 22.06 7.20
N MET A 135 0.71 22.83 6.68
CA MET A 135 1.71 22.33 5.74
C MET A 135 2.79 21.49 6.42
N ASN A 136 3.06 21.73 7.71
CA ASN A 136 4.03 20.95 8.48
C ASN A 136 3.39 19.82 9.32
N LEU A 137 2.14 19.44 9.02
CA LEU A 137 1.54 18.28 9.66
C LEU A 137 2.16 16.98 9.13
N PHE A 138 2.23 15.98 10.03
CA PHE A 138 2.52 14.60 9.68
C PHE A 138 1.28 13.74 9.85
N VAL A 139 1.04 12.88 8.87
CA VAL A 139 0.12 11.76 8.99
C VAL A 139 0.92 10.52 9.33
N VAL A 140 0.81 10.04 10.56
CA VAL A 140 1.50 8.85 11.05
C VAL A 140 0.55 7.66 11.02
N VAL A 141 0.91 6.61 10.29
CA VAL A 141 0.14 5.36 10.20
C VAL A 141 0.62 4.38 11.27
N GLU A 142 -0.26 4.04 12.22
CA GLU A 142 -0.01 3.08 13.28
C GLU A 142 -0.65 1.73 12.95
N THR A 143 0.13 0.84 12.33
CA THR A 143 -0.39 -0.49 11.93
C THR A 143 -0.58 -1.45 13.11
N GLY A 144 -0.05 -1.13 14.28
CA GLY A 144 -0.14 -1.98 15.47
C GLY A 144 -1.57 -2.17 15.96
N ASP A 145 -2.40 -1.15 15.88
CA ASP A 145 -3.79 -1.19 16.31
C ASP A 145 -4.77 -0.51 15.33
N HIS A 146 -4.33 -0.34 14.07
CA HIS A 146 -5.14 0.23 12.97
C HIS A 146 -5.63 1.65 13.28
N HIS A 147 -4.71 2.54 13.64
CA HIS A 147 -4.96 3.96 13.81
C HIS A 147 -4.07 4.79 12.88
N ALA A 148 -4.42 6.04 12.74
CA ALA A 148 -3.54 7.09 12.25
C ALA A 148 -3.53 8.25 13.25
N THR A 149 -2.38 8.91 13.37
CA THR A 149 -2.19 10.09 14.19
C THR A 149 -1.83 11.27 13.31
N ILE A 150 -2.51 12.40 13.49
CA ILE A 150 -2.11 13.69 12.94
C ILE A 150 -1.19 14.33 13.96
N LEU A 151 0.04 14.61 13.54
CA LEU A 151 1.09 15.14 14.40
C LEU A 151 1.47 16.56 13.93
N ASP A 152 1.53 17.50 14.85
CA ASP A 152 2.13 18.83 14.64
C ASP A 152 3.65 18.67 14.40
N GLY A 153 4.15 19.13 13.26
CA GLY A 153 5.56 18.99 12.87
C GLY A 153 6.49 20.02 13.51
N ASP A 154 5.95 21.05 14.17
CA ASP A 154 6.75 22.06 14.86
C ASP A 154 6.94 21.72 16.34
N ARG A 155 5.83 21.32 17.01
CA ARG A 155 5.83 20.98 18.44
C ARG A 155 6.05 19.50 18.70
N PHE A 156 5.87 18.65 17.66
CA PHE A 156 5.87 17.19 17.78
C PHE A 156 4.86 16.72 18.82
N GLU A 157 3.61 17.15 18.65
CA GLU A 157 2.50 16.82 19.54
C GLU A 157 1.32 16.27 18.72
N PRO A 158 0.65 15.21 19.18
CA PRO A 158 -0.49 14.67 18.47
C PRO A 158 -1.69 15.63 18.58
N LEU A 159 -2.26 16.00 17.42
CA LEU A 159 -3.47 16.81 17.32
C LEU A 159 -4.73 15.93 17.33
N ALA A 160 -4.67 14.78 16.68
CA ALA A 160 -5.75 13.80 16.62
C ALA A 160 -5.21 12.39 16.42
N ARG A 161 -5.94 11.40 16.94
CA ARG A 161 -5.71 9.98 16.70
C ARG A 161 -7.04 9.29 16.43
N PHE A 162 -7.16 8.57 15.31
CA PHE A 162 -8.41 7.98 14.87
C PHE A 162 -8.21 6.57 14.30
N LYS A 163 -9.28 5.76 14.33
CA LYS A 163 -9.28 4.41 13.75
C LYS A 163 -9.24 4.48 12.23
N THR A 164 -8.47 3.59 11.63
CA THR A 164 -8.39 3.39 10.18
C THR A 164 -8.94 2.03 9.78
N ARG A 165 -9.11 1.84 8.46
CA ARG A 165 -9.37 0.52 7.90
C ARG A 165 -8.15 -0.39 8.07
N TYR A 166 -8.38 -1.69 7.89
CA TYR A 166 -7.35 -2.71 8.03
C TYR A 166 -6.22 -2.50 7.01
N ALA A 167 -4.96 -2.73 7.44
CA ALA A 167 -3.78 -2.79 6.60
C ALA A 167 -3.67 -1.65 5.56
N LEU A 168 -3.60 -0.41 6.03
CA LEU A 168 -3.27 0.72 5.16
C LEU A 168 -1.98 0.45 4.38
N HIS A 169 -1.96 0.79 3.11
CA HIS A 169 -0.86 0.46 2.21
C HIS A 169 -0.67 1.52 1.11
N GLY A 170 0.57 1.66 0.63
CA GLY A 170 0.92 2.57 -0.46
C GLY A 170 1.13 4.02 -0.05
N GLY A 171 1.12 4.30 1.24
CA GLY A 171 1.19 5.65 1.80
C GLY A 171 -0.10 6.46 1.57
N PRO A 172 -0.47 7.37 2.47
CA PRO A 172 -1.55 8.32 2.23
C PRO A 172 -1.20 9.27 1.09
N LYS A 173 -2.22 9.75 0.40
CA LYS A 173 -2.14 10.76 -0.67
C LYS A 173 -2.93 11.99 -0.25
N PHE A 174 -2.43 13.15 -0.63
CA PHE A 174 -3.03 14.42 -0.21
C PHE A 174 -3.72 15.11 -1.39
N SER A 175 -4.75 15.90 -1.10
CA SER A 175 -5.25 16.87 -2.06
C SER A 175 -4.20 17.93 -2.35
N PRO A 176 -4.21 18.59 -3.53
CA PRO A 176 -3.19 19.57 -3.91
C PRO A 176 -3.07 20.76 -2.97
N ASP A 177 -4.14 21.10 -2.25
CA ASP A 177 -4.20 22.15 -1.24
C ASP A 177 -3.75 21.70 0.16
N GLY A 178 -3.41 20.41 0.34
CA GLY A 178 -3.01 19.83 1.61
C GLY A 178 -4.13 19.65 2.65
N ARG A 179 -5.39 20.00 2.32
CA ARG A 179 -6.51 19.91 3.26
C ARG A 179 -6.99 18.48 3.51
N TYR A 180 -7.09 17.68 2.46
CA TYR A 180 -7.61 16.32 2.56
C TYR A 180 -6.49 15.29 2.41
N VAL A 181 -6.58 14.22 3.21
CA VAL A 181 -5.74 13.04 3.04
C VAL A 181 -6.60 11.83 2.72
N TYR A 182 -6.11 11.03 1.76
CA TYR A 182 -6.74 9.81 1.29
C TYR A 182 -5.89 8.61 1.66
N PHE A 183 -6.52 7.59 2.26
CA PHE A 183 -5.87 6.35 2.64
C PHE A 183 -6.40 5.21 1.77
N GLY A 184 -5.49 4.43 1.20
CA GLY A 184 -5.82 3.14 0.59
C GLY A 184 -5.54 2.01 1.56
N SER A 185 -6.39 0.98 1.57
CA SER A 185 -6.18 -0.21 2.39
C SER A 185 -6.19 -1.49 1.56
N ARG A 186 -5.47 -2.50 2.03
CA ARG A 186 -5.34 -3.79 1.33
C ARG A 186 -6.66 -4.55 1.14
N ASP A 187 -7.67 -4.25 1.91
CA ASP A 187 -9.01 -4.82 1.80
C ASP A 187 -9.96 -4.00 0.92
N GLY A 188 -9.41 -3.10 0.12
CA GLY A 188 -10.12 -2.39 -0.93
C GLY A 188 -10.72 -1.05 -0.53
N TRP A 189 -10.57 -0.62 0.71
CA TRP A 189 -11.15 0.63 1.16
C TRP A 189 -10.31 1.85 0.80
N VAL A 190 -10.99 2.92 0.43
CA VAL A 190 -10.46 4.29 0.32
C VAL A 190 -11.18 5.13 1.35
N SER A 191 -10.43 5.81 2.22
CA SER A 191 -10.95 6.69 3.26
C SER A 191 -10.45 8.11 3.01
N LYS A 192 -11.34 9.10 3.13
CA LYS A 192 -11.05 10.55 3.01
C LYS A 192 -11.16 11.20 4.37
N TYR A 193 -10.12 11.89 4.81
CA TYR A 193 -10.05 12.59 6.08
C TYR A 193 -9.77 14.09 5.86
N ASP A 194 -10.48 14.97 6.57
CA ASP A 194 -10.28 16.42 6.56
C ASP A 194 -9.27 16.78 7.65
N LEU A 195 -8.07 17.19 7.25
CA LEU A 195 -7.01 17.61 8.15
C LEU A 195 -7.36 18.91 8.89
N TYR A 196 -8.10 19.83 8.26
CA TYR A 196 -8.46 21.11 8.90
C TYR A 196 -9.49 20.91 10.03
N ASN A 197 -10.42 19.98 9.86
CA ASN A 197 -11.46 19.70 10.84
C ASN A 197 -11.18 18.44 11.68
N LEU A 198 -10.04 17.77 11.46
CA LEU A 198 -9.59 16.57 12.18
C LEU A 198 -10.69 15.48 12.22
N ARG A 199 -11.32 15.19 11.09
CA ARG A 199 -12.41 14.21 11.01
C ARG A 199 -12.41 13.36 9.76
N MET A 200 -12.93 12.14 9.87
CA MET A 200 -13.28 11.31 8.72
C MET A 200 -14.46 11.95 7.96
N VAL A 201 -14.34 12.02 6.63
CA VAL A 201 -15.37 12.61 5.75
C VAL A 201 -16.21 11.52 5.12
N SER A 202 -15.56 10.61 4.42
CA SER A 202 -16.23 9.52 3.72
C SER A 202 -15.29 8.36 3.45
N GLU A 203 -15.88 7.20 3.20
CA GLU A 203 -15.16 5.98 2.88
C GLU A 203 -15.92 5.20 1.82
N ILE A 204 -15.20 4.48 0.96
CA ILE A 204 -15.79 3.58 -0.03
C ILE A 204 -14.89 2.36 -0.20
N ARG A 205 -15.48 1.20 -0.46
CA ARG A 205 -14.74 0.01 -0.85
C ARG A 205 -14.70 -0.07 -2.37
N ALA A 206 -13.55 0.29 -2.96
CA ALA A 206 -13.34 0.37 -4.40
C ALA A 206 -12.73 -0.91 -5.01
N GLY A 207 -12.55 -1.95 -4.19
CA GLY A 207 -12.00 -3.23 -4.63
C GLY A 207 -12.05 -4.27 -3.51
N ILE A 208 -11.45 -5.43 -3.76
CA ILE A 208 -11.30 -6.51 -2.78
C ILE A 208 -9.87 -6.57 -2.25
N ASN A 209 -8.90 -6.22 -3.10
CA ASN A 209 -7.49 -6.10 -2.74
C ASN A 209 -6.89 -4.92 -3.51
N THR A 210 -6.72 -3.80 -2.83
CA THR A 210 -6.13 -2.59 -3.40
C THR A 210 -4.63 -2.53 -3.13
N ARG A 211 -3.85 -2.15 -4.14
CA ARG A 211 -2.39 -2.02 -4.04
C ARG A 211 -1.98 -0.63 -3.59
N ASN A 212 -2.42 0.40 -4.28
CA ASN A 212 -2.25 1.80 -3.90
C ASN A 212 -3.30 2.69 -4.57
N ILE A 213 -3.25 3.97 -4.24
CA ILE A 213 -4.12 5.01 -4.81
C ILE A 213 -3.25 6.19 -5.28
N ALA A 214 -3.79 7.01 -6.17
CA ALA A 214 -3.23 8.29 -6.57
C ALA A 214 -4.33 9.35 -6.58
N VAL A 215 -3.98 10.59 -6.22
CA VAL A 215 -4.86 11.76 -6.32
C VAL A 215 -4.38 12.61 -7.48
N SER A 216 -5.29 13.05 -8.35
CA SER A 216 -4.94 13.92 -9.49
C SER A 216 -4.46 15.28 -9.02
N SER A 217 -3.51 15.87 -9.73
CA SER A 217 -2.93 17.18 -9.38
C SER A 217 -3.92 18.35 -9.48
N ASP A 218 -5.05 18.15 -10.15
CA ASP A 218 -6.16 19.10 -10.16
C ASP A 218 -7.17 18.88 -9.00
N GLY A 219 -6.93 17.89 -8.14
CA GLY A 219 -7.74 17.58 -6.97
C GLY A 219 -9.11 16.98 -7.25
N ARG A 220 -9.43 16.62 -8.50
CA ARG A 220 -10.77 16.16 -8.87
C ARG A 220 -10.98 14.66 -8.73
N PHE A 221 -9.92 13.85 -8.82
CA PHE A 221 -10.03 12.41 -8.95
C PHE A 221 -9.10 11.64 -8.00
N VAL A 222 -9.58 10.47 -7.56
CA VAL A 222 -8.75 9.45 -6.93
C VAL A 222 -8.76 8.22 -7.81
N MET A 223 -7.58 7.79 -8.29
CA MET A 223 -7.40 6.56 -9.04
C MET A 223 -6.96 5.44 -8.09
N VAL A 224 -7.69 4.33 -8.13
CA VAL A 224 -7.47 3.17 -7.25
C VAL A 224 -6.92 2.01 -8.08
N ALA A 225 -5.76 1.48 -7.69
CA ALA A 225 -5.12 0.34 -8.35
C ALA A 225 -5.42 -0.95 -7.58
N ASN A 226 -6.11 -1.90 -8.22
CA ASN A 226 -6.54 -3.13 -7.61
C ASN A 226 -5.73 -4.34 -8.10
N TYR A 227 -5.39 -5.21 -7.14
CA TYR A 227 -4.96 -6.58 -7.43
C TYR A 227 -6.16 -7.49 -7.65
N LEU A 228 -7.32 -7.14 -7.01
CA LEU A 228 -8.54 -7.93 -7.12
C LEU A 228 -9.78 -7.02 -6.93
N PRO A 229 -10.73 -6.99 -7.86
CA PRO A 229 -10.60 -7.46 -9.26
C PRO A 229 -9.42 -6.79 -9.98
N HIS A 230 -8.93 -7.37 -11.06
CA HIS A 230 -7.89 -6.77 -11.89
C HIS A 230 -8.44 -5.50 -12.57
N SER A 231 -8.29 -4.36 -11.92
CA SER A 231 -8.92 -3.12 -12.37
C SER A 231 -8.24 -1.87 -11.84
N LEU A 232 -8.51 -0.77 -12.52
CA LEU A 232 -8.39 0.58 -12.00
C LEU A 232 -9.78 1.15 -11.78
N VAL A 233 -9.96 1.91 -10.71
CA VAL A 233 -11.24 2.57 -10.39
C VAL A 233 -10.99 4.06 -10.22
N ALA A 234 -11.66 4.88 -11.03
CA ALA A 234 -11.67 6.32 -10.88
C ALA A 234 -12.83 6.73 -9.95
N LEU A 235 -12.50 7.46 -8.90
CA LEU A 235 -13.45 8.04 -7.95
C LEU A 235 -13.44 9.56 -8.08
N ASP A 236 -14.57 10.20 -7.84
CA ASP A 236 -14.65 11.62 -7.57
C ASP A 236 -13.96 11.93 -6.23
N ALA A 237 -13.00 12.84 -6.20
CA ALA A 237 -12.22 13.11 -5.00
C ALA A 237 -13.00 13.86 -3.91
N VAL A 238 -14.09 14.56 -4.26
CA VAL A 238 -14.91 15.27 -3.29
C VAL A 238 -15.84 14.29 -2.57
N THR A 239 -16.56 13.48 -3.35
CA THR A 239 -17.65 12.62 -2.87
C THR A 239 -17.27 11.17 -2.64
N LEU A 240 -16.16 10.70 -3.21
CA LEU A 240 -15.75 9.31 -3.38
C LEU A 240 -16.76 8.47 -4.19
N GLU A 241 -17.63 9.09 -5.02
CA GLU A 241 -18.48 8.34 -5.94
C GLU A 241 -17.63 7.66 -7.03
N PRO A 242 -17.92 6.39 -7.38
CA PRO A 242 -17.23 5.72 -8.47
C PRO A 242 -17.71 6.25 -9.82
N LEU A 243 -16.75 6.74 -10.61
CA LEU A 243 -16.97 7.33 -11.93
C LEU A 243 -16.78 6.31 -13.06
N LYS A 244 -15.72 5.52 -12.98
CA LYS A 244 -15.37 4.52 -14.00
C LYS A 244 -14.60 3.36 -13.39
N VAL A 245 -14.90 2.14 -13.84
CA VAL A 245 -14.06 0.96 -13.67
C VAL A 245 -13.39 0.68 -15.00
N ILE A 246 -12.06 0.51 -14.98
CA ILE A 246 -11.23 0.16 -16.13
C ILE A 246 -10.70 -1.24 -15.86
N GLU A 247 -11.15 -2.22 -16.62
CA GLU A 247 -10.63 -3.58 -16.53
C GLU A 247 -9.18 -3.61 -16.98
N ALA A 248 -8.30 -4.16 -16.14
CA ALA A 248 -6.88 -4.28 -16.45
C ALA A 248 -6.64 -5.56 -17.25
N ALA A 249 -6.86 -5.48 -18.56
CA ALA A 249 -6.65 -6.58 -19.50
C ALA A 249 -6.03 -6.06 -20.80
N ASP A 250 -5.16 -6.88 -21.43
CA ASP A 250 -4.58 -6.58 -22.74
C ASP A 250 -5.61 -6.75 -23.87
N ALA A 251 -5.19 -6.45 -25.09
CA ALA A 251 -6.02 -6.58 -26.29
C ALA A 251 -6.49 -8.02 -26.58
N HIS A 252 -5.87 -9.01 -25.94
CA HIS A 252 -6.21 -10.45 -26.08
C HIS A 252 -7.07 -10.97 -24.92
N GLY A 253 -7.46 -10.10 -23.97
CA GLY A 253 -8.28 -10.46 -22.82
C GLY A 253 -7.50 -11.08 -21.65
N LYS A 254 -6.16 -11.09 -21.69
CA LYS A 254 -5.34 -11.51 -20.55
C LYS A 254 -5.37 -10.41 -19.49
N SER A 255 -5.93 -10.71 -18.32
CA SER A 255 -6.03 -9.74 -17.22
C SER A 255 -4.74 -9.62 -16.41
N SER A 256 -4.56 -8.49 -15.76
CA SER A 256 -3.40 -8.19 -14.92
C SER A 256 -3.79 -7.47 -13.63
N ARG A 257 -3.08 -7.82 -12.56
CA ARG A 257 -3.05 -6.98 -11.35
C ARG A 257 -2.42 -5.63 -11.69
N VAL A 258 -2.89 -4.56 -11.06
CA VAL A 258 -2.28 -3.24 -11.20
C VAL A 258 -1.30 -3.02 -10.04
N SER A 259 -0.01 -3.02 -10.31
CA SER A 259 1.04 -3.01 -9.27
C SER A 259 1.34 -1.63 -8.71
N ALA A 260 1.15 -0.57 -9.48
CA ALA A 260 1.35 0.81 -9.07
C ALA A 260 0.46 1.74 -9.89
N VAL A 261 0.03 2.85 -9.29
CA VAL A 261 -0.56 4.00 -9.97
C VAL A 261 -0.08 5.28 -9.30
N TYR A 262 0.41 6.23 -10.12
CA TYR A 262 0.86 7.54 -9.65
C TYR A 262 0.35 8.65 -10.55
N ASP A 263 0.21 9.85 -9.99
CA ASP A 263 -0.14 11.05 -10.74
C ASP A 263 1.09 11.61 -11.45
N ALA A 264 0.95 11.85 -12.74
CA ALA A 264 1.94 12.56 -13.56
C ALA A 264 1.42 13.98 -13.85
N ALA A 265 1.52 14.86 -12.85
CA ALA A 265 0.96 16.22 -12.87
C ALA A 265 1.26 17.02 -14.15
N PRO A 266 2.52 17.11 -14.65
CA PRO A 266 2.81 17.85 -15.88
C PRO A 266 2.14 17.29 -17.13
N ARG A 267 1.71 16.02 -17.07
CA ARG A 267 1.03 15.32 -18.17
C ARG A 267 -0.49 15.34 -18.06
N GLY A 268 -1.04 15.76 -16.91
CA GLY A 268 -2.47 15.67 -16.60
C GLY A 268 -3.02 14.25 -16.71
N SER A 269 -2.22 13.27 -16.30
CA SER A 269 -2.51 11.85 -16.48
C SER A 269 -2.09 11.04 -15.27
N PHE A 270 -2.79 9.92 -15.01
CA PHE A 270 -2.26 8.87 -14.16
C PHE A 270 -1.40 7.90 -14.97
N ILE A 271 -0.33 7.39 -14.38
CA ILE A 271 0.47 6.32 -14.94
C ILE A 271 0.30 5.07 -14.08
N ALA A 272 -0.04 3.95 -14.71
CA ALA A 272 -0.25 2.67 -14.02
C ALA A 272 0.66 1.58 -14.59
N ALA A 273 1.25 0.76 -13.72
CA ALA A 273 2.05 -0.40 -14.11
C ALA A 273 1.24 -1.69 -13.97
N LEU A 274 1.23 -2.51 -15.00
CA LEU A 274 0.53 -3.80 -15.05
C LEU A 274 1.50 -4.91 -14.62
N LYS A 275 1.18 -5.58 -13.49
CA LYS A 275 2.08 -6.55 -12.87
C LYS A 275 2.32 -7.81 -13.70
N ASP A 276 1.29 -8.26 -14.41
CA ASP A 276 1.26 -9.54 -15.11
C ASP A 276 1.26 -9.37 -16.64
N LEU A 277 1.39 -8.12 -17.09
CA LEU A 277 1.56 -7.71 -18.48
C LEU A 277 2.80 -6.84 -18.62
N LYS A 278 3.42 -6.87 -19.78
CA LYS A 278 4.53 -5.97 -20.14
C LYS A 278 3.97 -4.66 -20.69
N GLU A 279 3.22 -3.96 -19.83
CA GLU A 279 2.54 -2.73 -20.21
C GLU A 279 2.56 -1.71 -19.08
N ILE A 280 2.68 -0.44 -19.44
CA ILE A 280 2.33 0.73 -18.63
C ILE A 280 1.14 1.40 -19.31
N TRP A 281 0.19 1.84 -18.51
CA TRP A 281 -0.96 2.58 -19.00
C TRP A 281 -0.87 4.04 -18.57
N GLU A 282 -0.98 4.96 -19.56
CA GLU A 282 -1.21 6.37 -19.31
C GLU A 282 -2.71 6.65 -19.45
N ILE A 283 -3.29 7.26 -18.40
CA ILE A 283 -4.74 7.47 -18.28
C ILE A 283 -4.98 8.98 -18.10
N PRO A 284 -5.20 9.72 -19.19
CA PRO A 284 -5.49 11.15 -19.15
C PRO A 284 -6.76 11.46 -18.34
N TYR A 285 -6.66 12.48 -17.48
CA TYR A 285 -7.79 13.05 -16.76
C TYR A 285 -7.99 14.54 -17.06
N SER A 286 -6.96 15.23 -17.55
CA SER A 286 -7.02 16.64 -17.93
C SER A 286 -7.53 16.78 -19.36
N ALA A 287 -8.34 17.81 -19.58
CA ALA A 287 -8.80 18.18 -20.93
C ALA A 287 -7.64 18.67 -21.84
N SER A 288 -6.53 19.14 -21.25
CA SER A 288 -5.31 19.56 -21.97
C SER A 288 -4.35 18.41 -22.28
N ALA A 289 -4.61 17.20 -21.75
CA ALA A 289 -3.78 16.04 -22.05
C ALA A 289 -3.93 15.63 -23.53
N GLU A 290 -2.86 15.02 -24.07
CA GLU A 290 -2.87 14.53 -25.45
C GLU A 290 -3.98 13.49 -25.66
N PRO A 291 -4.83 13.62 -26.72
CA PRO A 291 -5.88 12.65 -26.98
C PRO A 291 -5.36 11.23 -27.19
N VAL A 292 -6.13 10.25 -26.74
CA VAL A 292 -5.88 8.84 -27.01
C VAL A 292 -6.65 8.43 -28.23
N TYR A 293 -5.95 7.90 -29.24
CA TYR A 293 -6.54 7.44 -30.48
C TYR A 293 -6.64 5.91 -30.49
N ARG A 294 -7.74 5.37 -31.00
CA ARG A 294 -7.90 3.92 -31.24
C ARG A 294 -7.72 3.59 -32.72
N GLY A 295 -7.08 2.45 -32.99
CA GLY A 295 -6.87 1.92 -34.33
C GLY A 295 -5.66 2.49 -35.06
N LEU A 296 -5.51 2.08 -36.31
CA LEU A 296 -4.47 2.59 -37.20
C LEU A 296 -4.77 4.04 -37.56
N VAL A 297 -3.92 4.95 -37.11
CA VAL A 297 -3.97 6.36 -37.46
C VAL A 297 -3.13 6.52 -38.73
N HIS A 298 -3.78 6.85 -39.85
CA HIS A 298 -3.10 6.99 -41.14
C HIS A 298 -2.11 8.17 -41.14
N ASP A 299 -2.44 9.27 -40.48
CA ASP A 299 -1.55 10.40 -40.19
C ASP A 299 -2.01 11.19 -38.97
N TYR A 300 -1.27 11.10 -37.85
CA TYR A 300 -1.59 11.90 -36.66
C TYR A 300 -1.25 13.38 -36.82
N ARG A 301 -0.46 13.80 -37.82
CA ARG A 301 -0.18 15.21 -38.10
C ARG A 301 -1.43 15.91 -38.59
N ASN A 302 -2.28 15.18 -39.30
CA ASN A 302 -3.55 15.67 -39.82
C ASN A 302 -4.75 15.40 -38.89
N LYS A 303 -4.53 14.86 -37.66
CA LYS A 303 -5.59 14.50 -36.69
C LYS A 303 -6.63 13.52 -37.25
N GLU A 304 -6.23 12.62 -38.12
CA GLU A 304 -7.09 11.64 -38.82
C GLU A 304 -7.41 10.41 -37.93
N GLY A 305 -7.13 10.45 -36.64
CA GLY A 305 -7.49 9.40 -35.69
C GLY A 305 -8.85 9.69 -35.02
N ILE A 306 -9.61 8.64 -34.75
CA ILE A 306 -10.79 8.74 -33.88
C ILE A 306 -10.30 8.73 -32.44
N ALA A 307 -10.40 9.91 -31.77
CA ALA A 307 -10.09 10.00 -30.36
C ALA A 307 -11.08 9.18 -29.54
N GLU A 308 -10.57 8.45 -28.55
CA GLU A 308 -11.41 7.73 -27.58
C GLU A 308 -12.29 8.74 -26.82
N LYS A 309 -13.60 8.53 -26.87
CA LYS A 309 -14.57 9.42 -26.21
C LYS A 309 -14.77 9.00 -24.75
N GLY A 310 -15.04 9.99 -23.90
CA GLY A 310 -15.36 9.79 -22.48
C GLY A 310 -14.18 10.00 -21.55
N PRO A 311 -14.41 9.93 -20.23
CA PRO A 311 -13.38 10.16 -19.23
C PRO A 311 -12.43 8.97 -19.14
N PHE A 312 -11.19 9.26 -18.76
CA PHE A 312 -10.15 8.26 -18.48
C PHE A 312 -9.91 7.27 -19.64
N PRO A 313 -9.60 7.75 -20.85
CA PRO A 313 -9.17 6.87 -21.93
C PRO A 313 -7.82 6.23 -21.56
N VAL A 314 -7.54 5.03 -22.10
CA VAL A 314 -6.32 4.30 -21.78
C VAL A 314 -5.37 4.31 -22.97
N ARG A 315 -4.17 4.89 -22.75
CA ARG A 315 -3.04 4.76 -23.69
C ARG A 315 -2.14 3.66 -23.20
N VAL A 316 -2.07 2.58 -23.95
CA VAL A 316 -1.18 1.45 -23.66
C VAL A 316 0.22 1.77 -24.17
N ILE A 317 1.22 1.50 -23.35
CA ILE A 317 2.65 1.60 -23.66
C ILE A 317 3.26 0.22 -23.40
N GLU A 318 3.69 -0.45 -24.46
CA GLU A 318 4.40 -1.72 -24.35
C GLU A 318 5.81 -1.49 -23.81
N VAL A 319 6.27 -2.40 -22.94
CA VAL A 319 7.58 -2.34 -22.28
C VAL A 319 8.31 -3.68 -22.41
N ASP A 320 9.63 -3.66 -22.29
CA ASP A 320 10.47 -4.84 -22.52
C ASP A 320 10.33 -5.90 -21.44
N ASP A 321 10.03 -5.50 -20.20
CA ASP A 321 9.86 -6.41 -19.07
C ASP A 321 8.75 -5.92 -18.13
N TYR A 322 8.29 -6.80 -17.25
CA TYR A 322 7.29 -6.48 -16.24
C TYR A 322 7.74 -5.34 -15.31
N LEU A 323 6.79 -4.57 -14.80
CA LEU A 323 7.03 -3.51 -13.83
C LEU A 323 6.22 -3.77 -12.56
N ASP A 324 6.90 -3.89 -11.42
CA ASP A 324 6.23 -4.07 -10.10
C ASP A 324 5.99 -2.71 -9.42
N ASP A 325 6.90 -1.76 -9.64
CA ASP A 325 6.82 -0.38 -9.16
C ASP A 325 7.75 0.49 -10.02
N PHE A 326 7.58 1.81 -9.97
CA PHE A 326 8.38 2.73 -10.78
C PHE A 326 8.54 4.10 -10.09
N PHE A 327 9.45 4.89 -10.62
CA PHE A 327 9.73 6.26 -10.23
C PHE A 327 9.79 7.15 -11.48
N PHE A 328 9.35 8.41 -11.39
CA PHE A 328 9.48 9.39 -12.49
C PHE A 328 10.83 10.11 -12.44
N ASP A 329 11.33 10.52 -13.61
CA ASP A 329 12.31 11.60 -13.66
C ASP A 329 11.64 12.96 -13.34
N GLU A 330 12.45 13.99 -13.12
CA GLU A 330 11.96 15.33 -12.76
C GLU A 330 11.02 15.93 -13.80
N ALA A 331 11.28 15.66 -15.07
CA ALA A 331 10.48 16.16 -16.20
C ALA A 331 9.19 15.36 -16.43
N TYR A 332 8.97 14.24 -15.70
CA TYR A 332 7.87 13.28 -15.97
C TYR A 332 7.84 12.78 -17.43
N ALA A 333 9.00 12.80 -18.08
CA ALA A 333 9.19 12.28 -19.42
C ALA A 333 9.53 10.78 -19.41
N ASN A 334 10.15 10.30 -18.33
CA ASN A 334 10.56 8.92 -18.18
C ASN A 334 10.07 8.32 -16.87
N VAL A 335 9.81 7.02 -16.91
CA VAL A 335 9.65 6.19 -15.72
C VAL A 335 10.77 5.16 -15.65
N VAL A 336 11.30 4.96 -14.46
CA VAL A 336 12.29 3.93 -14.15
C VAL A 336 11.62 2.86 -13.31
N GLY A 337 11.61 1.62 -13.77
CA GLY A 337 10.96 0.52 -13.08
C GLY A 337 11.75 -0.76 -13.15
N ALA A 338 11.43 -1.70 -12.26
CA ALA A 338 12.01 -3.04 -12.25
C ALA A 338 10.96 -4.09 -11.89
N ALA A 339 11.11 -5.28 -12.48
CA ALA A 339 10.31 -6.44 -12.12
C ALA A 339 10.89 -7.19 -10.92
N ARG A 340 10.04 -7.89 -10.18
CA ARG A 340 10.49 -8.80 -9.12
C ARG A 340 11.27 -9.97 -9.70
N GLY A 341 12.53 -10.06 -9.38
CA GLY A 341 13.43 -11.09 -9.87
C GLY A 341 14.19 -10.71 -11.13
N ALA A 342 13.91 -9.54 -11.72
CA ALA A 342 14.78 -8.93 -12.71
C ALA A 342 16.08 -8.48 -12.04
N LYS A 343 17.19 -8.63 -12.77
CA LYS A 343 18.50 -8.07 -12.39
C LYS A 343 18.73 -6.71 -13.05
N ARG A 344 17.71 -6.16 -13.66
CA ARG A 344 17.77 -4.93 -14.47
C ARG A 344 16.56 -4.06 -14.17
N GLY A 345 16.80 -2.77 -14.08
CA GLY A 345 15.79 -1.73 -14.25
C GLY A 345 15.63 -1.40 -15.73
N GLN A 346 14.48 -0.89 -16.11
CA GLN A 346 14.24 -0.35 -17.45
C GLN A 346 13.77 1.09 -17.35
N VAL A 347 14.17 1.89 -18.32
CA VAL A 347 13.71 3.26 -18.51
C VAL A 347 12.71 3.29 -19.65
N VAL A 348 11.51 3.72 -19.37
CA VAL A 348 10.44 3.86 -20.36
C VAL A 348 10.19 5.34 -20.59
N ASN A 349 10.35 5.79 -21.82
CA ASN A 349 10.05 7.17 -22.18
C ASN A 349 8.57 7.29 -22.56
N LEU A 350 7.84 8.12 -21.82
CA LEU A 350 6.40 8.30 -21.99
C LEU A 350 6.03 9.12 -23.25
N ASN A 351 6.97 9.93 -23.80
CA ASN A 351 6.72 10.75 -24.97
C ASN A 351 6.85 9.91 -26.26
N VAL A 352 7.90 9.08 -26.35
CA VAL A 352 8.08 8.16 -27.48
C VAL A 352 7.42 6.79 -27.26
N ARG A 353 6.89 6.55 -26.03
CA ARG A 353 6.03 5.40 -25.67
C ARG A 353 6.73 4.05 -25.85
N ARG A 354 7.97 3.96 -25.39
CA ARG A 354 8.75 2.71 -25.42
C ARG A 354 9.87 2.71 -24.40
N SER A 355 10.39 1.52 -24.11
CA SER A 355 11.66 1.35 -23.41
C SER A 355 12.80 1.99 -24.21
N ILE A 356 13.67 2.75 -23.54
CA ILE A 356 14.79 3.46 -24.18
C ILE A 356 16.15 3.02 -23.62
N GLU A 357 16.19 2.49 -22.38
CA GLU A 357 17.44 2.09 -21.74
C GLU A 357 17.18 0.97 -20.72
N SER A 358 18.22 0.17 -20.48
CA SER A 358 18.25 -0.88 -19.46
C SER A 358 19.38 -0.59 -18.47
N ILE A 359 19.07 -0.59 -17.18
CA ILE A 359 20.02 -0.28 -16.12
C ILE A 359 20.35 -1.58 -15.37
N ASP A 360 21.63 -1.92 -15.24
CA ASP A 360 22.05 -3.03 -14.38
C ASP A 360 21.86 -2.64 -12.93
N LEU A 361 20.86 -3.23 -12.29
CA LEU A 361 20.53 -3.02 -10.88
C LEU A 361 20.51 -4.37 -10.19
N PRO A 362 21.40 -4.62 -9.23
CA PRO A 362 21.45 -5.90 -8.54
C PRO A 362 20.22 -6.14 -7.66
N GLY A 363 19.95 -7.38 -7.35
CA GLY A 363 18.96 -7.81 -6.39
C GLY A 363 17.51 -7.41 -6.75
N LEU A 364 16.85 -6.65 -5.88
CA LEU A 364 15.49 -6.15 -6.06
C LEU A 364 15.43 -4.67 -5.68
N PRO A 365 15.68 -3.75 -6.62
CA PRO A 365 15.59 -2.31 -6.34
C PRO A 365 14.15 -1.94 -5.96
N HIS A 366 14.01 -1.07 -4.95
CA HIS A 366 12.72 -0.58 -4.47
C HIS A 366 12.46 0.84 -5.01
N LEU A 367 12.17 0.94 -6.29
CA LEU A 367 12.05 2.22 -6.99
C LEU A 367 10.93 3.10 -6.46
N GLY A 368 9.83 2.55 -5.98
CA GLY A 368 8.78 3.32 -5.28
C GLY A 368 9.24 4.02 -3.99
N SER A 369 10.44 3.72 -3.49
CA SER A 369 11.13 4.45 -2.43
C SER A 369 12.38 5.17 -2.93
N GLY A 370 12.55 5.30 -4.24
CA GLY A 370 13.60 6.09 -4.85
C GLY A 370 13.43 7.59 -4.53
N ILE A 371 14.55 8.30 -4.55
CA ILE A 371 14.61 9.75 -4.37
C ILE A 371 15.58 10.36 -5.36
N THR A 372 15.40 11.64 -5.67
CA THR A 372 16.30 12.40 -6.54
C THR A 372 16.95 13.54 -5.77
N TRP A 373 18.15 13.94 -6.22
CA TRP A 373 18.81 15.16 -5.77
C TRP A 373 19.86 15.65 -6.79
N GLN A 374 20.35 16.87 -6.61
CA GLN A 374 21.43 17.43 -7.41
C GLN A 374 22.79 16.99 -6.86
N TRP A 375 23.59 16.30 -7.70
CA TRP A 375 24.92 15.81 -7.40
C TRP A 375 25.94 16.37 -8.39
N HIS A 376 26.83 17.26 -7.92
CA HIS A 376 27.83 17.93 -8.77
C HIS A 376 27.26 18.51 -10.08
N GLY A 377 26.11 19.19 -9.99
CA GLY A 377 25.44 19.80 -11.14
C GLY A 377 24.72 18.81 -12.07
N ARG A 378 24.53 17.56 -11.66
CA ARG A 378 23.77 16.54 -12.35
C ARG A 378 22.66 16.01 -11.45
N GLN A 379 21.51 15.74 -12.03
CA GLN A 379 20.46 15.07 -11.29
C GLN A 379 20.75 13.57 -11.18
N VAL A 380 20.65 13.03 -9.99
CA VAL A 380 20.73 11.59 -9.73
C VAL A 380 19.45 11.07 -9.11
N LEU A 381 19.15 9.81 -9.43
CA LEU A 381 18.14 8.97 -8.77
C LEU A 381 18.86 7.93 -7.91
N ALA A 382 18.49 7.83 -6.65
CA ALA A 382 18.98 6.77 -5.79
C ALA A 382 17.85 5.84 -5.34
N THR A 383 18.12 4.54 -5.29
CA THR A 383 17.14 3.53 -4.89
C THR A 383 17.74 2.54 -3.90
N PRO A 384 17.01 2.21 -2.79
CA PRO A 384 17.40 1.14 -1.90
C PRO A 384 17.11 -0.22 -2.56
N ASN A 385 17.68 -1.27 -2.00
CA ASN A 385 17.50 -2.63 -2.48
C ASN A 385 16.96 -3.55 -1.38
N LEU A 386 15.97 -4.38 -1.73
CA LEU A 386 15.27 -5.25 -0.79
C LEU A 386 16.00 -6.58 -0.52
N LYS A 387 16.99 -6.94 -1.34
CA LYS A 387 17.73 -8.20 -1.26
C LYS A 387 19.22 -8.01 -1.06
N GLU A 388 19.77 -6.93 -1.60
CA GLU A 388 21.21 -6.64 -1.53
C GLU A 388 21.44 -5.43 -0.60
N PRO A 389 22.53 -5.42 0.20
CA PRO A 389 22.84 -4.34 1.13
C PRO A 389 23.48 -3.16 0.40
N ILE A 390 22.76 -2.55 -0.54
CA ILE A 390 23.26 -1.46 -1.38
C ILE A 390 22.19 -0.41 -1.67
N ILE A 391 22.65 0.80 -1.89
CA ILE A 391 21.93 1.89 -2.54
C ILE A 391 22.58 2.11 -3.90
N SER A 392 21.81 2.03 -4.98
CA SER A 392 22.30 2.36 -6.32
C SER A 392 21.98 3.81 -6.63
N VAL A 393 23.00 4.60 -6.99
CA VAL A 393 22.89 6.02 -7.42
C VAL A 393 23.06 6.06 -8.92
N ILE A 394 22.08 6.61 -9.63
CA ILE A 394 21.94 6.58 -11.08
C ILE A 394 21.90 8.00 -11.62
N ASP A 395 22.74 8.32 -12.59
CA ASP A 395 22.68 9.59 -13.33
C ASP A 395 21.45 9.55 -14.27
N THR A 396 20.50 10.47 -14.09
CA THR A 396 19.22 10.45 -14.84
C THR A 396 19.33 10.93 -16.28
N LYS A 397 20.47 11.50 -16.67
CA LYS A 397 20.75 11.89 -18.07
C LYS A 397 21.32 10.76 -18.89
N THR A 398 22.19 9.95 -18.27
CA THR A 398 22.90 8.85 -18.97
C THR A 398 22.34 7.47 -18.64
N TRP A 399 21.47 7.38 -17.62
CA TRP A 399 20.90 6.15 -17.07
C TRP A 399 21.95 5.12 -16.60
N LYS A 400 23.13 5.61 -16.18
CA LYS A 400 24.21 4.75 -15.68
C LYS A 400 24.31 4.86 -14.17
N VAL A 401 24.61 3.75 -13.52
CA VAL A 401 24.96 3.71 -12.11
C VAL A 401 26.30 4.41 -11.93
N VAL A 402 26.33 5.48 -11.13
CA VAL A 402 27.53 6.27 -10.85
C VAL A 402 28.19 5.83 -9.55
N LYS A 403 27.42 5.25 -8.61
CA LYS A 403 27.91 4.73 -7.34
C LYS A 403 26.97 3.66 -6.81
N GLU A 404 27.55 2.61 -6.21
CA GLU A 404 26.87 1.69 -5.30
C GLU A 404 27.39 1.95 -3.89
N ILE A 405 26.50 2.29 -2.96
CA ILE A 405 26.83 2.55 -1.57
C ILE A 405 26.46 1.30 -0.77
N ARG A 406 27.45 0.63 -0.16
CA ARG A 406 27.22 -0.56 0.68
C ARG A 406 26.67 -0.14 2.03
N THR A 407 25.51 -0.70 2.42
CA THR A 407 24.82 -0.46 3.68
C THR A 407 24.98 -1.65 4.64
N PRO A 408 24.68 -1.53 5.94
CA PRO A 408 24.72 -2.62 6.90
C PRO A 408 23.78 -3.80 6.58
N GLY A 409 22.74 -3.54 5.78
CA GLY A 409 21.79 -4.56 5.35
C GLY A 409 20.84 -4.04 4.27
N PRO A 410 20.11 -4.94 3.59
CA PRO A 410 19.08 -4.55 2.63
C PRO A 410 18.03 -3.63 3.25
N GLY A 411 17.78 -2.48 2.61
CA GLY A 411 16.88 -1.44 3.08
C GLY A 411 15.56 -1.42 2.32
N PHE A 412 14.57 -0.75 2.91
CA PHE A 412 13.24 -0.61 2.33
C PHE A 412 12.94 0.84 1.91
N PHE A 413 13.36 1.82 2.72
CA PHE A 413 13.08 3.23 2.52
C PHE A 413 14.37 4.04 2.37
N LEU A 414 14.35 4.99 1.47
CA LEU A 414 15.37 6.02 1.31
C LEU A 414 14.66 7.38 1.30
N ARG A 415 15.16 8.34 2.07
CA ARG A 415 14.58 9.68 2.22
C ARG A 415 15.67 10.73 2.36
N SER A 416 15.37 11.91 1.87
CA SER A 416 16.15 13.12 2.07
C SER A 416 15.23 14.34 2.07
N HIS A 417 15.78 15.50 2.10
CA HIS A 417 15.12 16.79 1.91
C HIS A 417 16.10 17.76 1.22
N GLU A 418 15.59 18.74 0.48
CA GLU A 418 16.44 19.73 -0.22
C GLU A 418 17.35 20.50 0.74
N ASN A 419 16.85 20.81 1.95
CA ASN A 419 17.55 21.59 2.97
C ASN A 419 18.47 20.77 3.89
N THR A 420 18.68 19.47 3.63
CA THR A 420 19.65 18.65 4.37
C THR A 420 20.75 18.12 3.46
N PRO A 421 22.02 18.07 3.91
CA PRO A 421 23.09 17.45 3.14
C PRO A 421 22.98 15.91 3.10
N TYR A 422 22.06 15.30 3.86
CA TYR A 422 22.02 13.87 4.08
C TYR A 422 20.82 13.17 3.46
N ALA A 423 21.05 11.95 2.98
CA ALA A 423 20.02 10.96 2.70
C ALA A 423 20.06 9.87 3.76
N TRP A 424 18.88 9.37 4.16
CA TRP A 424 18.72 8.39 5.23
C TRP A 424 18.07 7.11 4.69
N THR A 425 18.63 5.95 5.06
CA THR A 425 18.06 4.64 4.73
C THR A 425 18.02 3.73 5.94
N ASP A 426 17.16 2.72 5.88
CA ASP A 426 17.08 1.66 6.88
C ASP A 426 17.82 0.39 6.41
N SER A 427 17.93 -0.59 7.31
CA SER A 427 18.42 -1.93 7.06
C SER A 427 17.35 -2.98 7.39
N PHE A 428 16.10 -2.69 7.07
CA PHE A 428 14.89 -3.38 7.50
C PHE A 428 14.93 -4.91 7.29
N ASN A 429 15.48 -5.35 6.16
CA ASN A 429 15.48 -6.75 5.75
C ASN A 429 16.75 -7.50 6.19
N SER A 430 17.31 -7.16 7.34
CA SER A 430 18.56 -7.74 7.82
C SER A 430 18.57 -7.95 9.34
N PRO A 431 19.56 -8.69 9.89
CA PRO A 431 19.82 -8.73 11.33
C PRO A 431 20.16 -7.35 11.94
N ARG A 432 20.57 -6.38 11.11
CA ARG A 432 20.84 -4.98 11.50
C ARG A 432 19.61 -4.07 11.32
N HIS A 433 18.40 -4.64 11.41
CA HIS A 433 17.13 -3.90 11.23
C HIS A 433 16.91 -2.75 12.22
N ASP A 434 17.72 -2.64 13.24
CA ASP A 434 17.72 -1.54 14.22
C ASP A 434 18.61 -0.35 13.81
N THR A 435 19.20 -0.39 12.61
CA THR A 435 20.18 0.60 12.13
C THR A 435 19.59 1.46 11.02
N LEU A 436 19.70 2.78 11.21
CA LEU A 436 19.49 3.80 10.19
C LEU A 436 20.85 4.27 9.71
N THR A 437 21.07 4.29 8.41
CA THR A 437 22.32 4.74 7.78
C THR A 437 22.12 6.13 7.19
N VAL A 438 23.02 7.04 7.51
CA VAL A 438 23.05 8.42 7.04
C VAL A 438 24.17 8.57 6.01
N ILE A 439 23.83 9.08 4.84
CA ILE A 439 24.69 9.19 3.67
C ILE A 439 24.80 10.67 3.30
N ASP A 440 26.01 11.17 3.12
CA ASP A 440 26.22 12.52 2.57
C ASP A 440 25.91 12.53 1.07
N LYS A 441 25.03 13.44 0.64
CA LYS A 441 24.53 13.51 -0.75
C LYS A 441 25.62 13.92 -1.77
N GLN A 442 26.68 14.59 -1.36
CA GLN A 442 27.71 15.06 -2.29
C GLN A 442 28.89 14.10 -2.39
N SER A 443 29.40 13.61 -1.26
CA SER A 443 30.48 12.60 -1.26
C SER A 443 29.99 11.20 -1.57
N LEU A 444 28.69 10.91 -1.38
CA LEU A 444 28.08 9.58 -1.46
C LEU A 444 28.72 8.56 -0.48
N GLU A 445 29.21 9.06 0.67
CA GLU A 445 29.81 8.23 1.72
C GLU A 445 28.88 8.18 2.95
N ILE A 446 28.95 7.07 3.68
CA ILE A 446 28.24 6.91 4.96
C ILE A 446 28.93 7.79 6.01
N VAL A 447 28.17 8.70 6.63
CA VAL A 447 28.67 9.60 7.67
C VAL A 447 28.25 9.19 9.08
N ALA A 448 27.17 8.41 9.21
CA ALA A 448 26.71 7.89 10.50
C ALA A 448 25.85 6.63 10.36
N GLU A 449 25.89 5.82 11.42
CA GLU A 449 24.94 4.73 11.67
C GLU A 449 24.25 5.00 13.02
N LEU A 450 22.94 5.15 13.01
CA LEU A 450 22.15 5.45 14.18
C LEU A 450 21.32 4.22 14.59
N ARG A 451 21.29 3.92 15.89
CA ARG A 451 20.51 2.81 16.45
C ARG A 451 19.54 3.34 17.50
N PRO A 452 18.39 3.91 17.08
CA PRO A 452 17.47 4.59 17.99
C PRO A 452 16.88 3.68 19.07
N ALA A 453 16.78 2.39 18.83
CA ALA A 453 16.34 1.38 19.80
C ALA A 453 16.99 0.03 19.46
N PRO A 454 18.12 -0.31 20.07
CA PRO A 454 18.83 -1.55 19.78
C PRO A 454 17.94 -2.79 19.86
N GLY A 455 17.98 -3.63 18.81
CA GLY A 455 17.18 -4.85 18.67
C GLY A 455 15.72 -4.63 18.21
N LYS A 456 15.27 -3.37 18.01
CA LYS A 456 13.94 -3.05 17.47
C LYS A 456 14.05 -2.51 16.04
N ILE A 457 13.06 -2.81 15.20
CA ILE A 457 13.07 -2.35 13.81
C ILE A 457 13.03 -0.82 13.75
N ALA A 458 14.05 -0.21 13.14
CA ALA A 458 14.12 1.21 12.84
C ALA A 458 13.96 1.43 11.33
N ALA A 459 12.95 2.18 10.90
CA ALA A 459 12.65 2.34 9.48
C ALA A 459 11.88 3.62 9.17
N HIS A 460 11.74 3.89 7.88
CA HIS A 460 10.93 4.96 7.31
C HIS A 460 11.23 6.33 7.93
N VAL A 461 12.19 7.05 7.40
CA VAL A 461 12.47 8.44 7.78
C VAL A 461 11.58 9.38 6.97
N GLU A 462 11.16 10.49 7.56
CA GLU A 462 10.48 11.61 6.88
C GLU A 462 10.94 12.92 7.54
N PHE A 463 10.93 14.01 6.79
CA PHE A 463 11.44 15.31 7.25
C PHE A 463 10.30 16.29 7.52
N THR A 464 10.56 17.29 8.40
CA THR A 464 9.72 18.48 8.51
C THR A 464 9.71 19.26 7.21
N ALA A 465 8.72 20.14 7.01
CA ALA A 465 8.57 20.95 5.80
C ALA A 465 9.79 21.82 5.48
N ASP A 466 10.56 22.21 6.50
CA ASP A 466 11.80 22.97 6.38
C ASP A 466 13.07 22.09 6.31
N GLY A 467 12.93 20.77 6.45
CA GLY A 467 14.04 19.82 6.46
C GLY A 467 14.91 19.83 7.73
N ARG A 468 14.55 20.61 8.74
CA ARG A 468 15.34 20.77 9.96
C ARG A 468 15.35 19.53 10.83
N TYR A 469 14.25 18.79 10.87
CA TYR A 469 14.14 17.59 11.68
C TYR A 469 13.81 16.37 10.82
N ALA A 470 14.41 15.25 11.20
CA ALA A 470 14.16 13.93 10.63
C ALA A 470 13.42 13.05 11.64
N LEU A 471 12.26 12.52 11.27
CA LEU A 471 11.43 11.65 12.09
C LEU A 471 11.65 10.20 11.65
N ALA A 472 12.08 9.33 12.55
CA ALA A 472 12.30 7.89 12.32
C ALA A 472 11.29 7.05 13.11
N SER A 473 10.84 5.94 12.54
CA SER A 473 9.92 5.00 13.19
C SER A 473 10.67 3.88 13.89
N ILE A 474 10.29 3.60 15.14
CA ILE A 474 10.53 2.30 15.79
C ILE A 474 9.30 1.45 15.53
N TRP A 475 9.41 0.52 14.59
CA TRP A 475 8.27 -0.22 14.04
C TRP A 475 7.91 -1.46 14.87
N GLU A 476 7.57 -1.22 16.14
CA GLU A 476 7.19 -2.23 17.13
C GLU A 476 5.89 -1.86 17.85
N MET A 477 5.25 -2.82 18.53
CA MET A 477 4.02 -2.56 19.29
C MET A 477 4.24 -1.57 20.44
N ASP A 478 5.41 -1.63 21.08
CA ASP A 478 5.95 -0.66 22.02
C ASP A 478 6.91 0.31 21.33
N GLY A 479 6.50 0.76 20.15
CA GLY A 479 7.29 1.60 19.26
C GLY A 479 7.22 3.08 19.58
N ALA A 480 7.85 3.86 18.72
CA ALA A 480 7.90 5.32 18.85
C ALA A 480 8.21 5.99 17.50
N ILE A 481 7.89 7.28 17.41
CA ILE A 481 8.56 8.21 16.49
C ILE A 481 9.71 8.85 17.24
N VAL A 482 10.91 8.77 16.68
CA VAL A 482 12.12 9.42 17.18
C VAL A 482 12.45 10.60 16.30
N VAL A 483 12.54 11.77 16.87
CA VAL A 483 12.85 13.03 16.17
C VAL A 483 14.32 13.33 16.33
N TYR A 484 15.01 13.57 15.20
CA TYR A 484 16.40 13.97 15.15
C TYR A 484 16.53 15.37 14.57
N ASP A 485 17.43 16.16 15.10
CA ASP A 485 17.96 17.32 14.37
C ASP A 485 18.73 16.78 13.14
N ALA A 486 18.32 17.17 11.94
CA ALA A 486 18.80 16.57 10.69
C ALA A 486 20.25 16.95 10.35
N THR A 487 20.83 17.94 11.01
CA THR A 487 22.23 18.38 10.82
C THR A 487 23.16 17.73 11.84
N SER A 488 22.83 17.84 13.13
CA SER A 488 23.67 17.30 14.20
C SER A 488 23.46 15.81 14.45
N LEU A 489 22.43 15.21 13.87
CA LEU A 489 22.02 13.82 14.02
C LEU A 489 21.70 13.42 15.47
N LYS A 490 21.42 14.40 16.34
CA LYS A 490 21.07 14.16 17.74
C LYS A 490 19.56 13.99 17.90
N GLU A 491 19.16 13.00 18.73
CA GLU A 491 17.76 12.84 19.14
C GLU A 491 17.33 14.05 19.98
N VAL A 492 16.19 14.66 19.60
CA VAL A 492 15.62 15.84 20.29
C VAL A 492 14.29 15.52 20.98
N LYS A 493 13.53 14.53 20.47
CA LYS A 493 12.24 14.11 21.05
C LYS A 493 11.92 12.67 20.71
N ARG A 494 11.14 12.02 21.56
CA ARG A 494 10.64 10.64 21.33
C ARG A 494 9.16 10.56 21.72
N LEU A 495 8.34 10.02 20.82
CA LEU A 495 6.89 9.94 20.97
C LEU A 495 6.47 8.47 20.94
N PRO A 496 6.02 7.87 22.06
CA PRO A 496 5.53 6.50 22.07
C PRO A 496 4.32 6.33 21.14
N MET A 497 4.35 5.29 20.27
CA MET A 497 3.27 4.98 19.32
C MET A 497 3.18 3.47 19.09
N LYS A 498 2.01 2.99 18.62
CA LYS A 498 1.74 1.57 18.37
C LYS A 498 2.16 1.17 16.95
N LYS A 499 3.38 0.65 16.82
CA LYS A 499 3.95 0.19 15.54
C LYS A 499 3.76 1.22 14.42
N PRO A 500 4.33 2.45 14.56
CA PRO A 500 4.23 3.48 13.54
C PRO A 500 4.99 3.03 12.28
N SER A 501 4.26 2.63 11.24
CA SER A 501 4.85 2.01 10.06
C SER A 501 5.24 3.00 8.97
N GLY A 502 4.67 4.19 8.98
CA GLY A 502 5.00 5.25 8.03
C GLY A 502 4.49 6.58 8.53
N LYS A 503 5.17 7.65 8.16
CA LYS A 503 4.77 9.01 8.41
C LYS A 503 5.04 9.85 7.18
N TYR A 504 4.20 10.83 6.94
CA TYR A 504 4.15 11.55 5.69
C TYR A 504 3.86 13.02 6.00
N ASN A 505 4.81 13.89 5.66
CA ASN A 505 4.65 15.33 5.82
C ASN A 505 3.79 15.88 4.68
N VAL A 506 2.84 16.76 4.98
CA VAL A 506 1.92 17.34 3.99
C VAL A 506 2.70 18.10 2.91
N HIS A 507 3.56 19.06 3.31
CA HIS A 507 4.35 19.89 2.39
C HIS A 507 5.17 19.02 1.44
N ASN A 508 5.97 18.11 1.97
CA ASN A 508 6.87 17.29 1.16
C ASN A 508 6.12 16.46 0.11
N LYS A 509 4.90 15.98 0.45
CA LYS A 509 4.11 15.15 -0.46
C LYS A 509 3.38 15.93 -1.53
N ILE A 510 2.88 17.12 -1.27
CA ILE A 510 2.17 17.93 -2.28
C ILE A 510 3.12 18.73 -3.16
N THR A 511 4.25 19.21 -2.63
CA THR A 511 5.27 19.95 -3.40
C THR A 511 6.20 19.04 -4.16
N ARG A 512 6.23 17.73 -3.79
CA ARG A 512 7.17 16.75 -4.34
C ARG A 512 8.62 17.22 -4.18
N SER A 513 8.92 17.77 -2.99
CA SER A 513 10.25 18.28 -2.65
C SER A 513 11.34 17.24 -2.93
N GLU A 514 12.53 17.72 -3.29
CA GLU A 514 13.72 16.90 -3.52
C GLU A 514 13.96 15.94 -2.33
N GLY A 515 14.30 14.71 -2.61
CA GLY A 515 14.50 13.68 -1.58
C GLY A 515 13.23 12.98 -1.09
N THR A 516 12.06 13.38 -1.61
CA THR A 516 10.79 12.72 -1.33
C THR A 516 10.47 11.65 -2.40
N SER A 517 9.95 10.50 -1.97
CA SER A 517 9.37 9.49 -2.88
C SER A 517 7.87 9.71 -3.07
N HIS A 518 7.30 9.06 -4.08
CA HIS A 518 5.86 9.11 -4.41
C HIS A 518 4.92 8.71 -3.26
#